data_1395787801c878c0e925065391e3d39f
#
_entry.id   1395787801c878c0e925065391e3d39f
#
_cell.length_a   1.000
_cell.length_b   1.000
_cell.length_c   1.000
_cell.angle_alpha   90.00
_cell.angle_beta   90.00
_cell.angle_gamma   90.00
#
_symmetry.space_group_name_H-M   'P 1'
#
loop_
_entity.id
_entity.type
_entity.pdbx_description
1 polymer ?
#
loop_
_entity_poly.entity_id
_entity_poly.type
_entity_poly.pdbx_seq_one_letter_code
_entity_poly.pdbx_strand_id
1 'polypeptide(L)'
;LTYWNHDPDAVSSVPNSRSRRALVFGPTRARRPSARLCSFFVHLPAARRRAAAPEGFALVVIGLLHHLAENSVLGLGMLVGHIKVKSVSLGAAAVLFAGIVLAALGVAKGVIIEIPPPLGTLGLAVFTFAIGVQSGPNFFHVIRTALGPLALMLAAFIIAAVAGLGIGRSLGMSGPMIAGTFAGAATNTPALAAAGNAAAIAGYSDGAAIATVGYAVAYLYGVIGMLFFCLLALRYRRSDKDTPSPLINRTIRVEREDGPLLGNIVETISGQLRFSRLRRGEEGPITRPTNDDRLFKDDLITVVGTQEAVNQAIKAVGHGSSHSLIEDRKYLDFRRITVSDPKLAGRTIGELDIDNRFGATISRVRRGDVDMVGTPNLVLQQGDRVRVVGPTGRMKEISTYFGDSSRGLSSINPVALGLGMALGIFIGEWKFLTPTGATFSIGSAAGTLLVGLIFGRIGRIGKFVTAMPFTATA
;
A
#
# COMPACT_ATOMS: atom_id res chain seq x y z
N LEU A 1 2.46 -1.59 -15.82
CA LEU A 1 2.03 -1.60 -17.23
C LEU A 1 0.54 -1.29 -17.29
N THR A 2 0.25 -0.02 -17.44
CA THR A 2 -1.08 0.58 -17.50
C THR A 2 -1.65 0.37 -18.89
N TYR A 3 -2.63 -0.50 -19.03
CA TYR A 3 -3.60 -0.41 -20.11
C TYR A 3 -4.74 0.47 -19.64
N TRP A 4 -4.74 1.71 -20.10
CA TRP A 4 -5.91 2.59 -20.09
C TRP A 4 -6.80 2.18 -21.24
N ASN A 5 -7.91 1.52 -20.95
CA ASN A 5 -9.01 1.43 -21.90
C ASN A 5 -9.80 2.74 -21.81
N HIS A 6 -9.72 3.53 -22.84
CA HIS A 6 -10.63 4.64 -23.12
C HIS A 6 -12.05 4.07 -23.26
N ASP A 7 -12.93 4.54 -22.41
CA ASP A 7 -14.38 4.35 -22.53
C ASP A 7 -14.91 5.53 -23.37
N PRO A 8 -15.49 5.32 -24.57
CA PRO A 8 -15.88 6.42 -25.45
C PRO A 8 -17.18 7.14 -25.08
N ASP A 9 -17.86 6.79 -23.97
CA ASP A 9 -19.21 7.26 -23.68
C ASP A 9 -19.32 8.39 -22.63
N ALA A 10 -18.31 9.25 -22.51
CA ALA A 10 -18.38 10.41 -21.63
C ALA A 10 -18.39 11.74 -22.38
N VAL A 11 -19.31 11.93 -23.35
CA VAL A 11 -19.61 13.25 -23.90
C VAL A 11 -21.11 13.41 -23.99
N SER A 12 -21.59 14.40 -23.31
CA SER A 12 -22.81 15.21 -23.45
C SER A 12 -23.70 15.25 -22.21
N SER A 13 -23.60 16.35 -21.48
CA SER A 13 -24.71 17.28 -21.23
C SER A 13 -24.32 18.30 -20.16
N VAL A 14 -23.93 19.48 -20.59
CA VAL A 14 -23.88 20.69 -19.79
C VAL A 14 -25.22 21.41 -19.99
N PRO A 15 -26.01 21.68 -18.97
CA PRO A 15 -27.04 22.69 -19.07
C PRO A 15 -26.48 24.05 -18.64
N ASN A 16 -26.54 24.96 -19.57
CA ASN A 16 -26.32 26.38 -19.47
C ASN A 16 -27.47 27.02 -18.66
N SER A 17 -27.21 27.62 -17.50
CA SER A 17 -28.11 28.62 -16.96
C SER A 17 -27.34 29.69 -16.22
N ARG A 18 -27.32 30.88 -16.87
CA ARG A 18 -26.94 32.17 -16.32
C ARG A 18 -27.91 32.52 -15.21
N SER A 19 -27.43 32.84 -14.00
CA SER A 19 -28.00 33.88 -13.17
C SER A 19 -26.92 34.49 -12.30
N ARG A 20 -26.61 35.74 -12.63
CA ARG A 20 -25.82 36.67 -11.83
C ARG A 20 -26.61 37.00 -10.55
N ARG A 21 -26.04 36.77 -9.38
CA ARG A 21 -26.34 37.55 -8.16
C ARG A 21 -25.03 37.91 -7.49
N ALA A 22 -24.72 39.18 -7.55
CA ALA A 22 -23.68 39.82 -6.77
C ALA A 22 -24.04 39.72 -5.28
N LEU A 23 -23.16 39.16 -4.48
CA LEU A 23 -23.19 39.27 -3.02
C LEU A 23 -21.98 40.08 -2.58
N VAL A 24 -22.34 41.24 -2.01
CA VAL A 24 -21.48 42.22 -1.38
C VAL A 24 -20.85 41.59 -0.15
N PHE A 25 -19.52 41.49 -0.12
CA PHE A 25 -18.76 41.11 1.07
C PHE A 25 -18.35 42.36 1.85
N GLY A 26 -18.92 42.51 3.03
CA GLY A 26 -18.46 43.48 4.05
C GLY A 26 -17.18 42.95 4.74
N PRO A 27 -16.32 43.85 5.27
CA PRO A 27 -15.02 43.44 5.82
C PRO A 27 -15.17 42.85 7.22
N THR A 28 -14.90 41.53 7.37
CA THR A 28 -14.75 40.92 8.69
C THR A 28 -13.34 41.16 9.21
N ARG A 29 -13.29 41.81 10.37
CA ARG A 29 -12.07 42.07 11.18
C ARG A 29 -11.29 40.79 11.45
N ALA A 30 -10.06 40.75 10.96
CA ALA A 30 -9.06 39.77 11.33
C ALA A 30 -8.70 39.91 12.82
N ARG A 31 -9.05 38.93 13.64
CA ARG A 31 -8.48 38.75 14.99
C ARG A 31 -7.04 38.29 14.85
N ARG A 32 -6.11 39.10 15.34
CA ARG A 32 -4.69 38.72 15.54
C ARG A 32 -4.62 37.55 16.54
N PRO A 33 -3.89 36.49 16.27
CA PRO A 33 -3.52 35.47 17.29
C PRO A 33 -2.52 36.10 18.24
N SER A 34 -2.81 35.98 19.54
CA SER A 34 -1.97 36.38 20.64
C SER A 34 -0.59 35.69 20.62
N ALA A 35 0.45 36.53 20.67
CA ALA A 35 1.84 36.13 20.85
C ALA A 35 2.03 35.54 22.28
N ARG A 36 1.92 34.22 22.40
CA ARG A 36 2.38 33.45 23.58
C ARG A 36 2.93 32.10 23.12
N LEU A 37 4.06 32.12 22.46
CA LEU A 37 4.88 30.90 22.19
C LEU A 37 6.32 31.32 21.84
N CYS A 38 6.90 32.23 22.62
CA CYS A 38 8.30 32.60 22.55
C CYS A 38 8.84 32.96 23.93
N SER A 39 8.80 32.01 24.90
CA SER A 39 9.47 32.23 26.18
C SER A 39 10.00 30.91 26.77
N PHE A 40 10.71 30.11 25.95
CA PHE A 40 11.39 28.92 26.45
C PHE A 40 12.89 28.86 26.09
N PHE A 41 13.44 29.92 25.59
CA PHE A 41 14.88 30.06 25.40
C PHE A 41 15.30 31.43 25.88
N VAL A 42 15.69 31.57 27.11
CA VAL A 42 16.74 32.49 27.61
C VAL A 42 16.81 32.37 29.14
N HIS A 43 17.57 31.44 29.65
CA HIS A 43 18.29 31.61 30.90
C HIS A 43 19.66 30.92 30.77
N LEU A 44 20.59 31.64 30.16
CA LEU A 44 22.01 31.39 30.29
C LEU A 44 22.61 32.56 31.07
N PRO A 45 23.40 32.31 32.12
CA PRO A 45 23.94 33.36 32.95
C PRO A 45 24.92 34.25 32.20
N ALA A 46 24.77 35.56 32.41
CA ALA A 46 25.56 36.63 31.82
C ALA A 46 26.99 36.70 32.39
N ALA A 47 27.84 35.74 32.04
CA ALA A 47 29.26 35.80 32.36
C ALA A 47 30.07 35.15 31.22
N ARG A 48 30.39 35.92 30.23
CA ARG A 48 31.46 35.83 29.21
C ARG A 48 31.01 36.44 27.89
N ARG A 49 30.68 37.73 27.91
CA ARG A 49 30.63 38.52 26.67
C ARG A 49 31.98 39.14 26.44
N ARG A 50 32.89 38.44 25.76
CA ARG A 50 33.98 39.00 24.94
C ARG A 50 34.59 37.85 24.14
N ALA A 51 34.49 37.94 22.81
CA ALA A 51 35.10 37.05 21.81
C ALA A 51 34.38 35.76 21.40
N ALA A 52 33.07 35.83 20.98
CA ALA A 52 32.41 34.69 20.36
C ALA A 52 31.45 35.07 19.20
N ALA A 53 31.67 36.21 18.55
CA ALA A 53 30.81 36.65 17.46
C ALA A 53 31.06 35.99 16.08
N PRO A 54 32.25 35.51 15.67
CA PRO A 54 32.38 34.82 14.39
C PRO A 54 32.05 33.33 14.42
N GLU A 55 32.28 32.63 15.54
CA GLU A 55 32.08 31.18 15.61
C GLU A 55 30.58 30.78 15.67
N GLY A 56 29.74 31.54 16.39
CA GLY A 56 28.33 31.29 16.45
C GLY A 56 27.59 31.50 15.13
N PHE A 57 27.99 32.53 14.38
CA PHE A 57 27.45 32.80 13.05
C PHE A 57 27.87 31.73 12.03
N ALA A 58 29.16 31.33 12.09
CA ALA A 58 29.67 30.25 11.24
C ALA A 58 28.94 28.91 11.53
N LEU A 59 28.70 28.58 12.79
CA LEU A 59 27.93 27.37 13.15
C LEU A 59 26.48 27.40 12.66
N VAL A 60 25.80 28.54 12.74
CA VAL A 60 24.44 28.72 12.20
C VAL A 60 24.44 28.63 10.69
N VAL A 61 25.40 29.24 10.01
CA VAL A 61 25.52 29.17 8.54
C VAL A 61 25.87 27.76 8.09
N ILE A 62 26.78 27.06 8.78
CA ILE A 62 27.11 25.66 8.50
C ILE A 62 25.89 24.76 8.73
N GLY A 63 25.15 24.95 9.83
CA GLY A 63 23.91 24.22 10.08
C GLY A 63 22.84 24.48 9.01
N LEU A 64 22.67 25.72 8.58
CA LEU A 64 21.73 26.08 7.51
C LEU A 64 22.14 25.46 6.16
N LEU A 65 23.45 25.53 5.82
CA LEU A 65 23.98 24.89 4.61
C LEU A 65 23.83 23.36 4.65
N HIS A 66 23.99 22.75 5.83
CA HIS A 66 23.79 21.33 6.02
C HIS A 66 22.33 20.92 5.76
N HIS A 67 21.36 21.63 6.36
CA HIS A 67 19.95 21.41 6.10
C HIS A 67 19.53 21.71 4.66
N LEU A 68 20.12 22.71 4.02
CA LEU A 68 19.90 23.00 2.61
C LEU A 68 20.44 21.87 1.73
N ALA A 69 21.58 21.28 2.07
CA ALA A 69 22.15 20.15 1.33
C ALA A 69 21.26 18.90 1.46
N GLU A 70 20.80 18.56 2.67
CA GLU A 70 19.91 17.43 2.91
C GLU A 70 18.60 17.54 2.12
N ASN A 71 17.94 18.69 2.21
CA ASN A 71 16.70 18.93 1.46
C ASN A 71 16.92 18.94 -0.05
N SER A 72 18.10 19.40 -0.50
CA SER A 72 18.48 19.37 -1.91
C SER A 72 18.67 17.95 -2.43
N VAL A 73 19.24 17.04 -1.64
CA VAL A 73 19.35 15.60 -1.99
C VAL A 73 17.99 14.98 -2.22
N LEU A 74 17.05 15.22 -1.30
CA LEU A 74 15.67 14.70 -1.43
C LEU A 74 15.00 15.31 -2.67
N GLY A 75 15.05 16.63 -2.84
CA GLY A 75 14.43 17.35 -3.95
C GLY A 75 15.00 16.94 -5.31
N LEU A 76 16.31 16.96 -5.48
CA LEU A 76 17.00 16.58 -6.71
C LEU A 76 16.82 15.08 -7.01
N GLY A 77 16.95 14.24 -5.98
CA GLY A 77 16.77 12.80 -6.11
C GLY A 77 15.35 12.45 -6.58
N MET A 78 14.34 13.08 -6.00
CA MET A 78 12.94 12.87 -6.42
C MET A 78 12.69 13.43 -7.83
N LEU A 79 13.25 14.58 -8.20
CA LEU A 79 13.19 15.12 -9.55
C LEU A 79 13.75 14.15 -10.59
N VAL A 80 14.95 13.62 -10.34
CA VAL A 80 15.59 12.61 -11.20
C VAL A 80 14.76 11.33 -11.23
N GLY A 81 14.22 10.92 -10.06
CA GLY A 81 13.37 9.74 -9.94
C GLY A 81 12.07 9.80 -10.74
N HIS A 82 11.54 11.00 -11.03
CA HIS A 82 10.35 11.17 -11.86
C HIS A 82 10.64 11.10 -13.36
N ILE A 83 11.90 11.15 -13.80
CA ILE A 83 12.27 11.04 -15.20
C ILE A 83 11.94 9.63 -15.69
N LYS A 84 11.04 9.53 -16.68
CA LYS A 84 10.65 8.26 -17.29
C LYS A 84 11.44 8.01 -18.55
N VAL A 85 12.18 6.92 -18.60
CA VAL A 85 12.85 6.43 -19.81
C VAL A 85 12.14 5.17 -20.27
N LYS A 86 11.48 5.21 -21.43
CA LYS A 86 10.67 4.10 -21.97
C LYS A 86 9.70 3.49 -20.93
N SER A 87 8.97 4.34 -20.21
CA SER A 87 8.00 3.96 -19.17
C SER A 87 8.62 3.40 -17.87
N VAL A 88 9.92 3.39 -17.71
CA VAL A 88 10.62 3.01 -16.48
C VAL A 88 11.15 4.27 -15.81
N SER A 89 10.99 4.38 -14.49
CA SER A 89 11.56 5.45 -13.66
C SER A 89 12.25 4.84 -12.44
N LEU A 90 13.30 5.51 -11.96
CA LEU A 90 14.01 5.08 -10.74
C LEU A 90 13.20 5.34 -9.46
N GLY A 91 12.18 6.22 -9.54
CA GLY A 91 11.37 6.57 -8.37
C GLY A 91 12.21 7.08 -7.19
N ALA A 92 11.84 6.68 -5.97
CA ALA A 92 12.55 7.06 -4.75
C ALA A 92 14.01 6.54 -4.68
N ALA A 93 14.36 5.49 -5.44
CA ALA A 93 15.73 4.97 -5.49
C ALA A 93 16.74 6.01 -6.04
N ALA A 94 16.27 6.96 -6.85
CA ALA A 94 17.13 8.04 -7.36
C ALA A 94 17.66 8.96 -6.25
N VAL A 95 16.98 9.05 -5.10
CA VAL A 95 17.45 9.81 -3.94
C VAL A 95 18.76 9.24 -3.40
N LEU A 96 18.90 7.90 -3.36
CA LEU A 96 20.13 7.23 -2.96
C LEU A 96 21.30 7.65 -3.85
N PHE A 97 21.11 7.62 -5.18
CA PHE A 97 22.17 8.00 -6.12
C PHE A 97 22.50 9.50 -6.06
N ALA A 98 21.49 10.36 -5.90
CA ALA A 98 21.70 11.78 -5.68
C ALA A 98 22.52 12.05 -4.40
N GLY A 99 22.23 11.33 -3.32
CA GLY A 99 22.98 11.40 -2.07
C GLY A 99 24.44 11.00 -2.23
N ILE A 100 24.70 9.89 -2.94
CA ILE A 100 26.09 9.42 -3.21
C ILE A 100 26.87 10.46 -4.03
N VAL A 101 26.25 10.99 -5.09
CA VAL A 101 26.90 12.01 -5.94
C VAL A 101 27.20 13.26 -5.14
N LEU A 102 26.26 13.75 -4.33
CA LEU A 102 26.45 14.94 -3.52
C LEU A 102 27.52 14.72 -2.44
N ALA A 103 27.53 13.57 -1.77
CA ALA A 103 28.56 13.22 -0.81
C ALA A 103 29.96 13.15 -1.46
N ALA A 104 30.07 12.52 -2.65
CA ALA A 104 31.31 12.48 -3.40
C ALA A 104 31.82 13.87 -3.82
N LEU A 105 30.93 14.74 -4.28
CA LEU A 105 31.26 16.13 -4.61
C LEU A 105 31.64 16.94 -3.37
N GLY A 106 31.01 16.69 -2.24
CA GLY A 106 31.36 17.30 -0.95
C GLY A 106 32.77 16.92 -0.55
N VAL A 107 33.10 15.64 -0.53
CA VAL A 107 34.45 15.12 -0.20
C VAL A 107 35.50 15.71 -1.14
N ALA A 108 35.22 15.78 -2.44
CA ALA A 108 36.12 16.37 -3.42
C ALA A 108 36.42 17.88 -3.17
N LYS A 109 35.52 18.56 -2.46
CA LYS A 109 35.64 19.96 -2.04
C LYS A 109 36.07 20.14 -0.57
N GLY A 110 36.39 19.02 0.12
CA GLY A 110 36.78 19.05 1.53
C GLY A 110 35.60 19.26 2.50
N VAL A 111 34.36 19.08 2.05
CA VAL A 111 33.17 19.19 2.89
C VAL A 111 32.62 17.78 3.15
N ILE A 112 32.57 17.38 4.41
CA ILE A 112 31.98 16.11 4.82
C ILE A 112 30.51 16.38 5.18
N ILE A 113 29.58 15.70 4.47
CA ILE A 113 28.14 15.77 4.72
C ILE A 113 27.76 14.52 5.49
N GLU A 114 27.46 14.68 6.77
CA GLU A 114 27.01 13.57 7.63
C GLU A 114 25.56 13.76 8.00
N ILE A 115 24.74 12.75 7.72
CA ILE A 115 23.34 12.71 8.16
C ILE A 115 23.31 12.14 9.58
N PRO A 116 22.65 12.83 10.54
CA PRO A 116 22.54 12.32 11.89
C PRO A 116 21.94 10.91 11.93
N PRO A 117 22.58 9.92 12.58
CA PRO A 117 22.12 8.53 12.60
C PRO A 117 20.64 8.34 13.02
N PRO A 118 20.08 9.15 13.96
CA PRO A 118 18.66 9.03 14.32
C PRO A 118 17.69 9.29 13.16
N LEU A 119 18.03 10.16 12.21
CA LEU A 119 17.20 10.43 11.03
C LEU A 119 17.13 9.20 10.12
N GLY A 120 18.28 8.54 9.91
CA GLY A 120 18.32 7.29 9.14
C GLY A 120 17.49 6.19 9.79
N THR A 121 17.62 6.02 11.11
CA THR A 121 16.84 5.03 11.87
C THR A 121 15.34 5.33 11.82
N LEU A 122 14.95 6.60 11.97
CA LEU A 122 13.54 7.02 11.88
C LEU A 122 12.98 6.75 10.47
N GLY A 123 13.70 7.16 9.42
CA GLY A 123 13.29 6.91 8.03
C GLY A 123 13.11 5.43 7.75
N LEU A 124 14.06 4.60 8.19
CA LEU A 124 13.98 3.15 8.05
C LEU A 124 12.82 2.55 8.84
N ALA A 125 12.56 3.02 10.06
CA ALA A 125 11.43 2.57 10.88
C ALA A 125 10.08 2.90 10.23
N VAL A 126 9.91 4.13 9.71
CA VAL A 126 8.70 4.54 8.97
C VAL A 126 8.51 3.67 7.74
N PHE A 127 9.55 3.47 6.94
CA PHE A 127 9.53 2.68 5.72
C PHE A 127 9.14 1.22 5.99
N THR A 128 9.80 0.56 6.93
CA THR A 128 9.55 -0.85 7.25
C THR A 128 8.18 -1.04 7.91
N PHE A 129 7.76 -0.11 8.79
CA PHE A 129 6.42 -0.14 9.38
C PHE A 129 5.33 0.02 8.32
N ALA A 130 5.48 0.98 7.38
CA ALA A 130 4.51 1.19 6.30
C ALA A 130 4.36 -0.04 5.40
N ILE A 131 5.48 -0.66 5.00
CA ILE A 131 5.47 -1.93 4.25
C ILE A 131 4.78 -3.04 5.06
N GLY A 132 5.08 -3.13 6.35
CA GLY A 132 4.45 -4.10 7.24
C GLY A 132 2.93 -3.94 7.26
N VAL A 133 2.42 -2.74 7.50
CA VAL A 133 0.99 -2.45 7.54
C VAL A 133 0.32 -2.77 6.19
N GLN A 134 0.96 -2.43 5.08
CA GLN A 134 0.45 -2.69 3.74
C GLN A 134 0.38 -4.18 3.41
N SER A 135 1.40 -4.94 3.80
CA SER A 135 1.52 -6.37 3.51
C SER A 135 0.73 -7.25 4.48
N GLY A 136 0.48 -6.76 5.69
CA GLY A 136 -0.11 -7.51 6.80
C GLY A 136 -1.39 -8.29 6.50
N PRO A 137 -2.38 -7.73 5.79
CA PRO A 137 -3.65 -8.41 5.50
C PRO A 137 -3.48 -9.73 4.77
N ASN A 138 -2.55 -9.79 3.82
CA ASN A 138 -2.35 -10.96 2.96
C ASN A 138 -1.19 -11.84 3.40
N PHE A 139 -0.25 -11.30 4.19
CA PHE A 139 0.99 -11.98 4.57
C PHE A 139 0.77 -13.38 5.16
N PHE A 140 -0.10 -13.49 6.16
CA PHE A 140 -0.36 -14.76 6.85
C PHE A 140 -1.09 -15.79 5.99
N HIS A 141 -1.83 -15.34 4.98
CA HIS A 141 -2.46 -16.24 4.00
C HIS A 141 -1.42 -16.74 3.00
N VAL A 142 -0.64 -15.83 2.43
CA VAL A 142 0.38 -16.15 1.43
C VAL A 142 1.45 -17.09 2.01
N ILE A 143 1.90 -16.87 3.25
CA ILE A 143 2.92 -17.70 3.88
C ILE A 143 2.47 -19.17 4.00
N ARG A 144 1.17 -19.42 4.18
CA ARG A 144 0.61 -20.79 4.27
C ARG A 144 0.41 -21.45 2.91
N THR A 145 0.08 -20.67 1.89
CA THR A 145 -0.25 -21.19 0.55
C THR A 145 0.96 -21.26 -0.37
N ALA A 146 2.00 -20.44 -0.10
CA ALA A 146 3.19 -20.32 -0.94
C ALA A 146 4.45 -20.92 -0.28
N LEU A 147 4.33 -21.96 0.54
CA LEU A 147 5.47 -22.58 1.22
C LEU A 147 6.53 -23.09 0.25
N GLY A 148 6.14 -23.68 -0.89
CA GLY A 148 7.06 -24.15 -1.92
C GLY A 148 7.90 -23.02 -2.52
N PRO A 149 7.29 -21.99 -3.11
CA PRO A 149 8.00 -20.81 -3.60
C PRO A 149 8.85 -20.12 -2.53
N LEU A 150 8.38 -20.02 -1.27
CA LEU A 150 9.15 -19.45 -0.17
C LEU A 150 10.40 -20.28 0.16
N ALA A 151 10.27 -21.59 0.22
CA ALA A 151 11.42 -22.50 0.46
C ALA A 151 12.45 -22.39 -0.67
N LEU A 152 12.01 -22.34 -1.92
CA LEU A 152 12.89 -22.16 -3.08
C LEU A 152 13.61 -20.80 -3.02
N MET A 153 12.90 -19.73 -2.70
CA MET A 153 13.48 -18.39 -2.53
C MET A 153 14.51 -18.38 -1.40
N LEU A 154 14.20 -18.98 -0.26
CA LEU A 154 15.12 -19.07 0.87
C LEU A 154 16.38 -19.85 0.49
N ALA A 155 16.24 -20.98 -0.18
CA ALA A 155 17.38 -21.76 -0.68
C ALA A 155 18.24 -20.95 -1.65
N ALA A 156 17.64 -20.21 -2.57
CA ALA A 156 18.35 -19.34 -3.50
C ALA A 156 19.13 -18.24 -2.77
N PHE A 157 18.53 -17.61 -1.74
CA PHE A 157 19.23 -16.61 -0.91
C PHE A 157 20.41 -17.21 -0.14
N ILE A 158 20.24 -18.40 0.43
CA ILE A 158 21.34 -19.10 1.14
C ILE A 158 22.49 -19.41 0.18
N ILE A 159 22.19 -19.96 -1.00
CA ILE A 159 23.20 -20.26 -2.03
C ILE A 159 23.92 -18.96 -2.45
N ALA A 160 23.19 -17.91 -2.72
CA ALA A 160 23.75 -16.61 -3.09
C ALA A 160 24.63 -16.01 -1.98
N ALA A 161 24.21 -16.13 -0.71
CA ALA A 161 24.98 -15.67 0.43
C ALA A 161 26.29 -16.43 0.60
N VAL A 162 26.26 -17.77 0.49
CA VAL A 162 27.46 -18.62 0.56
C VAL A 162 28.39 -18.31 -0.59
N ALA A 163 27.88 -18.23 -1.81
CA ALA A 163 28.69 -17.87 -2.99
C ALA A 163 29.29 -16.46 -2.85
N GLY A 164 28.50 -15.47 -2.42
CA GLY A 164 28.95 -14.10 -2.18
C GLY A 164 30.04 -14.03 -1.10
N LEU A 165 29.91 -14.81 -0.03
CA LEU A 165 30.92 -14.92 1.02
C LEU A 165 32.22 -15.54 0.48
N GLY A 166 32.13 -16.59 -0.30
CA GLY A 166 33.32 -17.27 -0.91
C GLY A 166 34.03 -16.35 -1.88
N ILE A 167 33.30 -15.73 -2.83
CA ILE A 167 33.84 -14.79 -3.81
C ILE A 167 34.43 -13.55 -3.11
N GLY A 168 33.70 -12.96 -2.19
CA GLY A 168 34.14 -11.76 -1.49
C GLY A 168 35.43 -11.99 -0.70
N ARG A 169 35.56 -13.14 -0.02
CA ARG A 169 36.80 -13.52 0.68
C ARG A 169 37.96 -13.75 -0.28
N SER A 170 37.76 -14.39 -1.42
CA SER A 170 38.80 -14.60 -2.42
C SER A 170 39.30 -13.28 -3.03
N LEU A 171 38.46 -12.25 -3.06
CA LEU A 171 38.80 -10.87 -3.48
C LEU A 171 39.37 -10.01 -2.34
N GLY A 172 39.56 -10.56 -1.14
CA GLY A 172 40.08 -9.81 0.02
C GLY A 172 39.10 -8.79 0.61
N MET A 173 37.81 -8.91 0.34
CA MET A 173 36.82 -7.99 0.88
C MET A 173 36.57 -8.23 2.38
N SER A 174 36.39 -7.15 3.14
CA SER A 174 36.03 -7.24 4.56
C SER A 174 34.58 -7.77 4.74
N GLY A 175 34.31 -8.38 5.90
CA GLY A 175 32.97 -8.90 6.21
C GLY A 175 31.83 -7.91 6.03
N PRO A 176 31.94 -6.66 6.56
CA PRO A 176 30.95 -5.62 6.34
C PRO A 176 30.74 -5.25 4.86
N MET A 177 31.83 -5.21 4.06
CA MET A 177 31.74 -4.96 2.62
C MET A 177 30.95 -6.05 1.90
N ILE A 178 31.24 -7.34 2.20
CA ILE A 178 30.54 -8.47 1.60
C ILE A 178 29.04 -8.43 1.97
N ALA A 179 28.71 -8.21 3.25
CA ALA A 179 27.34 -8.13 3.72
C ALA A 179 26.57 -6.98 3.08
N GLY A 180 27.21 -5.80 2.96
CA GLY A 180 26.64 -4.64 2.28
C GLY A 180 26.41 -4.90 0.80
N THR A 181 27.39 -5.48 0.09
CA THR A 181 27.26 -5.86 -1.32
C THR A 181 26.13 -6.84 -1.56
N PHE A 182 25.98 -7.85 -0.71
CA PHE A 182 24.86 -8.79 -0.77
C PHE A 182 23.50 -8.11 -0.57
N ALA A 183 23.39 -7.26 0.46
CA ALA A 183 22.17 -6.50 0.72
C ALA A 183 21.82 -5.54 -0.43
N GLY A 184 22.83 -4.91 -1.04
CA GLY A 184 22.67 -4.03 -2.20
C GLY A 184 22.22 -4.78 -3.45
N ALA A 185 22.86 -5.91 -3.78
CA ALA A 185 22.46 -6.75 -4.90
C ALA A 185 21.01 -7.26 -4.77
N ALA A 186 20.58 -7.56 -3.53
CA ALA A 186 19.21 -7.93 -3.21
C ALA A 186 18.24 -6.71 -3.13
N THR A 187 18.73 -5.48 -3.28
CA THR A 187 17.97 -4.22 -3.09
C THR A 187 17.24 -4.16 -1.75
N ASN A 188 17.84 -4.70 -0.70
CA ASN A 188 17.22 -4.93 0.60
C ASN A 188 17.80 -3.99 1.66
N THR A 189 17.15 -2.83 1.86
CA THR A 189 17.56 -1.82 2.85
C THR A 189 17.52 -2.34 4.31
N PRO A 190 16.52 -3.13 4.75
CA PRO A 190 16.56 -3.77 6.06
C PRO A 190 17.79 -4.67 6.27
N ALA A 191 18.23 -5.39 5.25
CA ALA A 191 19.44 -6.21 5.32
C ALA A 191 20.71 -5.37 5.47
N LEU A 192 20.76 -4.17 4.86
CA LEU A 192 21.86 -3.23 5.09
C LEU A 192 21.95 -2.81 6.57
N ALA A 193 20.81 -2.47 7.17
CA ALA A 193 20.78 -2.11 8.59
C ALA A 193 21.26 -3.27 9.49
N ALA A 194 20.82 -4.49 9.18
CA ALA A 194 21.29 -5.71 9.88
C ALA A 194 22.80 -5.93 9.71
N ALA A 195 23.34 -5.70 8.49
CA ALA A 195 24.77 -5.79 8.21
C ALA A 195 25.58 -4.75 9.02
N GLY A 196 25.10 -3.52 9.11
CA GLY A 196 25.72 -2.47 9.93
C GLY A 196 25.74 -2.82 11.42
N ASN A 197 24.62 -3.30 11.94
CA ASN A 197 24.52 -3.72 13.34
C ASN A 197 25.43 -4.92 13.63
N ALA A 198 25.44 -5.93 12.76
CA ALA A 198 26.33 -7.08 12.90
C ALA A 198 27.82 -6.69 12.86
N ALA A 199 28.18 -5.74 12.00
CA ALA A 199 29.53 -5.23 11.92
C ALA A 199 29.95 -4.50 13.22
N ALA A 200 29.05 -3.71 13.80
CA ALA A 200 29.31 -3.03 15.08
C ALA A 200 29.52 -4.07 16.22
N ILE A 201 28.67 -5.11 16.29
CA ILE A 201 28.83 -6.20 17.27
C ILE A 201 30.14 -6.95 17.07
N ALA A 202 30.59 -7.10 15.81
CA ALA A 202 31.87 -7.76 15.49
C ALA A 202 33.11 -6.86 15.72
N GLY A 203 32.92 -5.63 16.24
CA GLY A 203 34.01 -4.73 16.60
C GLY A 203 34.58 -3.86 15.47
N TYR A 204 33.88 -3.77 14.33
CA TYR A 204 34.26 -2.85 13.25
C TYR A 204 33.74 -1.42 13.55
N SER A 205 34.63 -0.48 13.86
CA SER A 205 34.25 0.92 14.13
C SER A 205 33.52 1.57 12.96
N ASP A 206 34.00 1.33 11.73
CA ASP A 206 33.43 1.91 10.50
C ASP A 206 32.60 0.90 9.70
N GLY A 207 32.19 -0.22 10.33
CA GLY A 207 31.55 -1.35 9.67
C GLY A 207 30.25 -0.98 8.96
N ALA A 208 29.44 -0.09 9.54
CA ALA A 208 28.21 0.38 8.92
C ALA A 208 28.48 1.24 7.67
N ALA A 209 29.49 2.09 7.70
CA ALA A 209 29.90 2.90 6.54
C ALA A 209 30.44 2.02 5.41
N ILE A 210 31.30 1.04 5.73
CA ILE A 210 31.83 0.07 4.76
C ILE A 210 30.71 -0.76 4.13
N ALA A 211 29.75 -1.24 4.92
CA ALA A 211 28.58 -1.95 4.42
C ALA A 211 27.74 -1.08 3.48
N THR A 212 27.57 0.22 3.82
CA THR A 212 26.84 1.18 2.98
C THR A 212 27.50 1.39 1.63
N VAL A 213 28.84 1.46 1.57
CA VAL A 213 29.57 1.56 0.32
C VAL A 213 29.35 0.32 -0.55
N GLY A 214 29.48 -0.88 0.01
CA GLY A 214 29.19 -2.12 -0.71
C GLY A 214 27.74 -2.17 -1.22
N TYR A 215 26.80 -1.78 -0.38
CA TYR A 215 25.39 -1.68 -0.74
C TYR A 215 25.15 -0.72 -1.91
N ALA A 216 25.67 0.50 -1.85
CA ALA A 216 25.45 1.52 -2.84
C ALA A 216 25.94 1.09 -4.23
N VAL A 217 27.13 0.51 -4.31
CA VAL A 217 27.70 0.00 -5.56
C VAL A 217 26.86 -1.16 -6.12
N ALA A 218 26.53 -2.14 -5.29
CA ALA A 218 25.80 -3.32 -5.74
C ALA A 218 24.33 -3.05 -6.05
N TYR A 219 23.72 -2.04 -5.42
CA TYR A 219 22.31 -1.69 -5.58
C TYR A 219 21.96 -1.36 -7.04
N LEU A 220 22.81 -0.61 -7.73
CA LEU A 220 22.58 -0.28 -9.13
C LEU A 220 22.49 -1.55 -10.00
N TYR A 221 23.43 -2.48 -9.79
CA TYR A 221 23.41 -3.77 -10.50
C TYR A 221 22.21 -4.63 -10.12
N GLY A 222 21.80 -4.61 -8.84
CA GLY A 222 20.60 -5.29 -8.36
C GLY A 222 19.34 -4.78 -9.05
N VAL A 223 19.15 -3.47 -9.15
CA VAL A 223 18.00 -2.86 -9.85
C VAL A 223 17.99 -3.22 -11.33
N ILE A 224 19.13 -3.07 -12.02
CA ILE A 224 19.24 -3.39 -13.45
C ILE A 224 19.00 -4.87 -13.69
N GLY A 225 19.59 -5.74 -12.86
CA GLY A 225 19.41 -7.19 -12.94
C GLY A 225 17.95 -7.59 -12.74
N MET A 226 17.29 -7.06 -11.72
CA MET A 226 15.88 -7.33 -11.46
C MET A 226 15.00 -6.91 -12.65
N LEU A 227 15.19 -5.68 -13.19
CA LEU A 227 14.46 -5.23 -14.37
C LEU A 227 14.71 -6.11 -15.58
N PHE A 228 15.96 -6.51 -15.82
CA PHE A 228 16.32 -7.42 -16.91
C PHE A 228 15.61 -8.76 -16.80
N PHE A 229 15.65 -9.40 -15.63
CA PHE A 229 14.99 -10.69 -15.42
C PHE A 229 13.48 -10.60 -15.45
N CYS A 230 12.87 -9.50 -14.94
CA CYS A 230 11.45 -9.24 -15.10
C CYS A 230 11.04 -9.14 -16.57
N LEU A 231 11.79 -8.37 -17.37
CA LEU A 231 11.54 -8.25 -18.82
C LEU A 231 11.70 -9.59 -19.54
N LEU A 232 12.72 -10.38 -19.16
CA LEU A 232 12.95 -11.71 -19.68
C LEU A 232 11.80 -12.65 -19.35
N ALA A 233 11.35 -12.68 -18.10
CA ALA A 233 10.22 -13.47 -17.64
C ALA A 233 8.92 -13.09 -18.40
N LEU A 234 8.66 -11.80 -18.59
CA LEU A 234 7.52 -11.32 -19.37
C LEU A 234 7.59 -11.77 -20.84
N ARG A 235 8.78 -11.82 -21.44
CA ARG A 235 8.97 -12.25 -22.83
C ARG A 235 8.72 -13.75 -23.01
N TYR A 236 9.12 -14.57 -22.04
CA TYR A 236 8.95 -16.03 -22.08
C TYR A 236 7.70 -16.53 -21.34
N ARG A 237 6.83 -15.61 -20.96
CA ARG A 237 5.57 -15.90 -20.28
C ARG A 237 4.70 -16.82 -21.12
N ARG A 238 4.62 -18.09 -20.73
CA ARG A 238 3.56 -19.01 -21.13
C ARG A 238 2.44 -18.85 -20.10
N SER A 239 1.17 -18.90 -20.53
CA SER A 239 -0.04 -18.62 -19.77
C SER A 239 0.12 -18.68 -18.22
N ASP A 240 0.10 -17.52 -17.61
CA ASP A 240 0.20 -17.37 -16.17
C ASP A 240 -1.13 -17.84 -15.54
N LYS A 241 -1.12 -19.04 -14.96
CA LYS A 241 -2.28 -19.63 -14.30
C LYS A 241 -2.57 -18.99 -12.93
N ASP A 242 -1.59 -18.29 -12.38
CA ASP A 242 -1.67 -17.69 -11.05
C ASP A 242 -2.16 -16.23 -11.09
N THR A 243 -2.31 -15.64 -12.28
CA THR A 243 -2.95 -14.33 -12.41
C THR A 243 -4.41 -14.45 -11.98
N PRO A 244 -4.88 -13.66 -11.00
CA PRO A 244 -6.28 -13.66 -10.62
C PRO A 244 -7.15 -13.48 -11.86
N SER A 245 -8.03 -14.44 -12.14
CA SER A 245 -8.92 -14.35 -13.29
C SER A 245 -9.76 -13.08 -13.18
N PRO A 246 -9.83 -12.26 -14.24
CA PRO A 246 -10.61 -11.04 -14.20
C PRO A 246 -12.06 -11.36 -13.87
N LEU A 247 -12.64 -10.59 -12.95
CA LEU A 247 -14.05 -10.75 -12.62
C LEU A 247 -14.92 -10.29 -13.77
N ILE A 248 -15.79 -11.15 -14.22
CA ILE A 248 -16.76 -10.88 -15.27
C ILE A 248 -18.18 -10.77 -14.69
N ASN A 249 -19.05 -10.10 -15.44
CA ASN A 249 -20.48 -10.04 -15.17
C ASN A 249 -21.19 -10.72 -16.34
N ARG A 250 -22.14 -11.59 -16.04
CA ARG A 250 -23.00 -12.20 -17.04
C ARG A 250 -24.44 -12.23 -16.56
N THR A 251 -25.39 -12.02 -17.47
CA THR A 251 -26.79 -12.28 -17.22
C THR A 251 -27.11 -13.68 -17.70
N ILE A 252 -27.79 -14.46 -16.88
CA ILE A 252 -28.21 -15.85 -17.14
C ILE A 252 -29.72 -15.84 -17.23
N ARG A 253 -30.27 -16.53 -18.23
CA ARG A 253 -31.68 -16.89 -18.28
C ARG A 253 -31.85 -18.25 -17.61
N VAL A 254 -32.76 -18.34 -16.67
CA VAL A 254 -33.03 -19.55 -15.92
C VAL A 254 -33.84 -20.50 -16.78
N GLU A 255 -33.39 -21.77 -16.88
CA GLU A 255 -34.08 -22.84 -17.58
C GLU A 255 -34.68 -23.88 -16.61
N ARG A 256 -34.25 -23.86 -15.35
CA ARG A 256 -34.67 -24.80 -14.34
C ARG A 256 -36.12 -24.56 -13.91
N GLU A 257 -36.89 -25.67 -13.82
CA GLU A 257 -38.31 -25.67 -13.39
C GLU A 257 -38.45 -26.03 -11.89
N ASP A 258 -37.41 -26.60 -11.26
CA ASP A 258 -37.40 -27.03 -9.87
C ASP A 258 -37.27 -25.90 -8.83
N GLY A 259 -37.16 -24.67 -9.25
CA GLY A 259 -37.14 -23.49 -8.37
C GLY A 259 -36.02 -23.49 -7.35
N PRO A 260 -34.73 -23.62 -7.74
CA PRO A 260 -33.62 -23.69 -6.80
C PRO A 260 -33.45 -22.40 -6.00
N LEU A 261 -33.07 -22.53 -4.73
CA LEU A 261 -32.68 -21.38 -3.91
C LEU A 261 -31.32 -20.83 -4.36
N LEU A 262 -31.20 -19.52 -4.42
CA LEU A 262 -29.94 -18.88 -4.78
C LEU A 262 -28.81 -19.21 -3.80
N GLY A 263 -29.10 -19.32 -2.51
CA GLY A 263 -28.15 -19.72 -1.48
C GLY A 263 -27.46 -21.03 -1.79
N ASN A 264 -28.26 -22.07 -2.19
CA ASN A 264 -27.72 -23.39 -2.52
C ASN A 264 -26.78 -23.36 -3.73
N ILE A 265 -27.07 -22.49 -4.72
CA ILE A 265 -26.22 -22.32 -5.90
C ILE A 265 -24.88 -21.67 -5.50
N VAL A 266 -24.91 -20.64 -4.64
CA VAL A 266 -23.71 -19.98 -4.13
C VAL A 266 -22.82 -20.94 -3.33
N GLU A 267 -23.42 -21.77 -2.48
CA GLU A 267 -22.68 -22.76 -1.68
C GLU A 267 -22.01 -23.83 -2.55
N THR A 268 -22.73 -24.31 -3.59
CA THR A 268 -22.20 -25.34 -4.50
C THR A 268 -21.01 -24.85 -5.32
N ILE A 269 -20.95 -23.56 -5.65
CA ILE A 269 -19.93 -22.98 -6.53
C ILE A 269 -18.76 -22.35 -5.73
N SER A 270 -18.54 -22.76 -4.50
CA SER A 270 -17.37 -22.34 -3.68
C SER A 270 -17.22 -20.83 -3.43
N GLY A 271 -18.31 -20.07 -3.36
CA GLY A 271 -18.33 -18.68 -2.86
C GLY A 271 -17.61 -17.61 -3.70
N GLN A 272 -17.04 -17.96 -4.84
CA GLN A 272 -16.35 -17.00 -5.73
C GLN A 272 -17.29 -16.28 -6.69
N LEU A 273 -18.57 -16.21 -6.37
CA LEU A 273 -19.55 -15.49 -7.15
C LEU A 273 -20.52 -14.70 -6.26
N ARG A 274 -21.14 -13.68 -6.85
CA ARG A 274 -22.18 -12.88 -6.21
C ARG A 274 -23.27 -12.59 -7.23
N PHE A 275 -24.52 -12.81 -6.86
CA PHE A 275 -25.68 -12.36 -7.63
C PHE A 275 -25.98 -10.90 -7.32
N SER A 276 -26.29 -10.09 -8.33
CA SER A 276 -26.41 -8.64 -8.16
C SER A 276 -27.72 -8.05 -8.64
N ARG A 277 -28.41 -8.69 -9.57
CA ARG A 277 -29.70 -8.28 -10.12
C ARG A 277 -30.54 -9.49 -10.46
N LEU A 278 -31.83 -9.39 -10.22
CA LEU A 278 -32.84 -10.40 -10.59
C LEU A 278 -34.02 -9.68 -11.25
N ARG A 279 -34.48 -10.19 -12.38
CA ARG A 279 -35.70 -9.76 -13.05
C ARG A 279 -36.61 -11.01 -13.22
N ARG A 280 -37.82 -10.90 -12.76
CA ARG A 280 -38.85 -11.95 -12.96
C ARG A 280 -39.42 -11.83 -14.36
N GLY A 281 -39.17 -12.83 -15.20
CA GLY A 281 -39.56 -12.83 -16.61
C GLY A 281 -38.88 -11.71 -17.41
N GLU A 282 -39.45 -11.31 -18.54
CA GLU A 282 -38.84 -10.35 -19.47
C GLU A 282 -39.13 -8.86 -19.13
N GLU A 283 -40.27 -8.57 -18.52
CA GLU A 283 -40.75 -7.19 -18.29
C GLU A 283 -40.83 -6.79 -16.82
N GLY A 284 -40.53 -7.68 -15.89
CA GLY A 284 -40.58 -7.43 -14.45
C GLY A 284 -39.58 -6.36 -13.99
N PRO A 285 -39.82 -5.76 -12.82
CA PRO A 285 -38.82 -4.84 -12.22
C PRO A 285 -37.54 -5.56 -11.87
N ILE A 286 -36.41 -4.87 -12.04
CA ILE A 286 -35.12 -5.39 -11.58
C ILE A 286 -35.04 -5.21 -10.08
N THR A 287 -34.86 -6.31 -9.36
CA THR A 287 -34.71 -6.36 -7.91
C THR A 287 -33.33 -6.86 -7.50
N ARG A 288 -32.97 -6.61 -6.25
CA ARG A 288 -31.77 -7.19 -5.64
C ARG A 288 -32.07 -8.63 -5.21
N PRO A 289 -31.35 -9.64 -5.69
CA PRO A 289 -31.52 -11.01 -5.23
C PRO A 289 -30.99 -11.21 -3.81
N THR A 290 -31.67 -12.05 -3.06
CA THR A 290 -31.28 -12.56 -1.73
C THR A 290 -30.97 -14.05 -1.82
N ASN A 291 -30.30 -14.62 -0.82
CA ASN A 291 -30.01 -16.06 -0.80
C ASN A 291 -31.29 -16.91 -0.70
N ASP A 292 -32.40 -16.35 -0.15
CA ASP A 292 -33.69 -17.02 0.04
C ASP A 292 -34.57 -16.95 -1.21
N ASP A 293 -34.16 -16.20 -2.25
CA ASP A 293 -34.93 -16.15 -3.48
C ASP A 293 -34.87 -17.46 -4.25
N ARG A 294 -36.04 -17.94 -4.67
CA ARG A 294 -36.16 -19.05 -5.63
C ARG A 294 -36.09 -18.52 -7.04
N LEU A 295 -35.39 -19.24 -7.90
CA LEU A 295 -35.33 -18.96 -9.33
C LEU A 295 -36.45 -19.73 -10.04
N PHE A 296 -37.15 -19.06 -10.93
CA PHE A 296 -38.17 -19.67 -11.79
C PHE A 296 -37.68 -19.61 -13.25
N LYS A 297 -38.26 -20.50 -14.05
CA LYS A 297 -38.01 -20.52 -15.48
C LYS A 297 -38.24 -19.13 -16.09
N ASP A 298 -37.40 -18.74 -17.03
CA ASP A 298 -37.39 -17.44 -17.72
C ASP A 298 -36.97 -16.21 -16.84
N ASP A 299 -36.64 -16.42 -15.58
CA ASP A 299 -36.02 -15.38 -14.78
C ASP A 299 -34.66 -14.97 -15.39
N LEU A 300 -34.31 -13.67 -15.30
CA LEU A 300 -33.00 -13.16 -15.69
C LEU A 300 -32.23 -12.78 -14.42
N ILE A 301 -31.04 -13.36 -14.27
CA ILE A 301 -30.19 -13.10 -13.10
C ILE A 301 -28.77 -12.70 -13.51
N THR A 302 -28.23 -11.62 -12.93
CA THR A 302 -26.85 -11.18 -13.16
C THR A 302 -25.93 -11.73 -12.10
N VAL A 303 -24.91 -12.46 -12.54
CA VAL A 303 -23.84 -13.04 -11.72
C VAL A 303 -22.53 -12.29 -11.94
N VAL A 304 -21.75 -12.14 -10.86
CA VAL A 304 -20.40 -11.55 -10.84
C VAL A 304 -19.45 -12.58 -10.23
N GLY A 305 -18.37 -12.89 -10.91
CA GLY A 305 -17.40 -13.88 -10.45
C GLY A 305 -16.26 -14.08 -11.42
N THR A 306 -15.39 -15.05 -11.13
CA THR A 306 -14.36 -15.49 -12.09
C THR A 306 -15.03 -16.17 -13.28
N GLN A 307 -14.32 -16.23 -14.43
CA GLN A 307 -14.84 -16.88 -15.64
C GLN A 307 -15.31 -18.31 -15.37
N GLU A 308 -14.57 -19.05 -14.54
CA GLU A 308 -14.89 -20.43 -14.19
C GLU A 308 -16.17 -20.53 -13.33
N ALA A 309 -16.25 -19.72 -12.27
CA ALA A 309 -17.43 -19.69 -11.39
C ALA A 309 -18.69 -19.25 -12.14
N VAL A 310 -18.58 -18.29 -13.04
CA VAL A 310 -19.69 -17.83 -13.88
C VAL A 310 -20.12 -18.92 -14.86
N ASN A 311 -19.18 -19.64 -15.48
CA ASN A 311 -19.51 -20.78 -16.35
C ASN A 311 -20.19 -21.93 -15.59
N GLN A 312 -19.76 -22.19 -14.34
CA GLN A 312 -20.44 -23.17 -13.47
C GLN A 312 -21.85 -22.72 -13.12
N ALA A 313 -22.05 -21.42 -12.81
CA ALA A 313 -23.37 -20.86 -12.56
C ALA A 313 -24.29 -20.98 -13.78
N ILE A 314 -23.77 -20.69 -14.99
CA ILE A 314 -24.52 -20.83 -16.24
C ILE A 314 -24.98 -22.28 -16.38
N LYS A 315 -24.08 -23.27 -16.22
CA LYS A 315 -24.43 -24.71 -16.32
C LYS A 315 -25.43 -25.16 -15.28
N ALA A 316 -25.36 -24.57 -14.07
CA ALA A 316 -26.24 -24.93 -12.95
C ALA A 316 -27.64 -24.34 -13.06
N VAL A 317 -27.81 -23.21 -13.75
CA VAL A 317 -29.04 -22.41 -13.75
C VAL A 317 -29.75 -22.40 -15.11
N GLY A 318 -28.98 -22.31 -16.21
CA GLY A 318 -29.53 -22.20 -17.56
C GLY A 318 -28.47 -21.79 -18.58
N HIS A 319 -28.77 -20.79 -19.39
CA HIS A 319 -27.84 -20.29 -20.40
C HIS A 319 -27.56 -18.79 -20.29
N GLY A 320 -26.44 -18.34 -20.89
CA GLY A 320 -26.10 -16.92 -20.94
C GLY A 320 -27.09 -16.12 -21.79
N SER A 321 -27.73 -15.12 -21.18
CA SER A 321 -28.67 -14.24 -21.88
C SER A 321 -27.92 -13.20 -22.74
N SER A 322 -28.49 -12.87 -23.89
CA SER A 322 -28.08 -11.74 -24.72
C SER A 322 -28.49 -10.40 -24.10
N HIS A 323 -29.51 -10.38 -23.25
CA HIS A 323 -29.96 -9.16 -22.56
C HIS A 323 -29.12 -8.90 -21.32
N SER A 324 -28.54 -7.70 -21.22
CA SER A 324 -27.76 -7.26 -20.06
C SER A 324 -28.64 -6.46 -19.09
N LEU A 325 -28.92 -6.99 -17.91
CA LEU A 325 -29.61 -6.24 -16.85
C LEU A 325 -28.76 -5.09 -16.27
N ILE A 326 -27.48 -4.98 -16.65
CA ILE A 326 -26.56 -3.96 -16.13
C ILE A 326 -26.86 -2.60 -16.75
N GLU A 327 -27.36 -2.57 -17.98
CA GLU A 327 -27.67 -1.35 -18.73
C GLU A 327 -28.96 -0.68 -18.26
N ASP A 328 -29.90 -1.45 -17.74
CA ASP A 328 -31.14 -0.93 -17.17
C ASP A 328 -30.89 -0.42 -15.73
N ARG A 329 -30.80 0.90 -15.59
CA ARG A 329 -30.54 1.61 -14.32
C ARG A 329 -31.78 2.26 -13.72
N LYS A 330 -32.97 1.94 -14.21
CA LYS A 330 -34.21 2.57 -13.78
C LYS A 330 -34.50 2.32 -12.30
N TYR A 331 -34.36 1.10 -11.83
CA TYR A 331 -34.66 0.70 -10.46
C TYR A 331 -33.43 0.46 -9.61
N LEU A 332 -32.42 -0.19 -10.17
CA LEU A 332 -31.13 -0.46 -9.53
C LEU A 332 -30.01 0.17 -10.33
N ASP A 333 -29.27 1.05 -9.69
CA ASP A 333 -28.05 1.60 -10.24
C ASP A 333 -26.82 0.97 -9.59
N PHE A 334 -25.65 1.20 -10.15
CA PHE A 334 -24.39 0.85 -9.50
C PHE A 334 -23.49 2.07 -9.41
N ARG A 335 -22.72 2.14 -8.32
CA ARG A 335 -21.70 3.15 -8.14
C ARG A 335 -20.41 2.52 -7.67
N ARG A 336 -19.29 3.06 -8.13
CA ARG A 336 -17.96 2.75 -7.60
C ARG A 336 -17.70 3.78 -6.51
N ILE A 337 -17.61 3.33 -5.27
CA ILE A 337 -17.50 4.18 -4.09
C ILE A 337 -16.19 3.86 -3.40
N THR A 338 -15.44 4.87 -2.99
CA THR A 338 -14.19 4.68 -2.26
C THR A 338 -14.48 4.63 -0.76
N VAL A 339 -14.02 3.59 -0.09
CA VAL A 339 -14.12 3.44 1.37
C VAL A 339 -13.14 4.42 2.01
N SER A 340 -13.62 5.57 2.44
CA SER A 340 -12.81 6.60 3.08
C SER A 340 -13.16 6.83 4.54
N ASP A 341 -14.34 6.39 5.02
CA ASP A 341 -14.68 6.44 6.43
C ASP A 341 -13.85 5.41 7.23
N PRO A 342 -12.99 5.87 8.16
CA PRO A 342 -12.18 4.98 8.98
C PRO A 342 -13.00 3.99 9.84
N LYS A 343 -14.27 4.30 10.11
CA LYS A 343 -15.15 3.44 10.92
C LYS A 343 -15.49 2.12 10.22
N LEU A 344 -15.36 2.06 8.90
CA LEU A 344 -15.68 0.89 8.09
C LEU A 344 -14.46 0.00 7.86
N ALA A 345 -13.26 0.54 7.98
CA ALA A 345 -12.02 -0.22 7.83
C ALA A 345 -11.89 -1.31 8.91
N GLY A 346 -11.44 -2.49 8.50
CA GLY A 346 -11.28 -3.66 9.38
C GLY A 346 -12.57 -4.40 9.71
N ARG A 347 -13.71 -4.02 9.11
CA ARG A 347 -15.00 -4.75 9.23
C ARG A 347 -15.24 -5.61 7.99
N THR A 348 -15.91 -6.72 8.18
CA THR A 348 -16.36 -7.55 7.07
C THR A 348 -17.56 -6.92 6.37
N ILE A 349 -17.77 -7.25 5.09
CA ILE A 349 -18.95 -6.79 4.33
C ILE A 349 -20.24 -7.24 5.04
N GLY A 350 -20.26 -8.46 5.61
CA GLY A 350 -21.40 -8.98 6.35
C GLY A 350 -21.73 -8.15 7.59
N GLU A 351 -20.71 -7.72 8.37
CA GLU A 351 -20.92 -6.87 9.56
C GLU A 351 -21.43 -5.47 9.23
N LEU A 352 -21.22 -4.98 8.02
CA LEU A 352 -21.73 -3.68 7.58
C LEU A 352 -23.23 -3.72 7.30
N ASP A 353 -23.75 -4.90 7.04
CA ASP A 353 -25.18 -5.16 6.79
C ASP A 353 -25.80 -4.21 5.76
N ILE A 354 -25.07 -3.96 4.69
CA ILE A 354 -25.46 -3.04 3.60
C ILE A 354 -26.76 -3.51 2.95
N ASP A 355 -26.93 -4.83 2.91
CA ASP A 355 -28.09 -5.48 2.32
C ASP A 355 -29.39 -5.06 3.02
N ASN A 356 -29.43 -5.09 4.35
CA ASN A 356 -30.64 -4.72 5.11
C ASN A 356 -30.76 -3.20 5.29
N ARG A 357 -29.63 -2.50 5.51
CA ARG A 357 -29.65 -1.04 5.77
C ARG A 357 -30.05 -0.22 4.57
N PHE A 358 -29.58 -0.59 3.38
CA PHE A 358 -29.74 0.23 2.18
C PHE A 358 -30.45 -0.49 1.04
N GLY A 359 -30.75 -1.78 1.20
CA GLY A 359 -31.25 -2.60 0.10
C GLY A 359 -30.21 -2.75 -1.03
N ALA A 360 -28.93 -2.70 -0.69
CA ALA A 360 -27.85 -2.66 -1.66
C ALA A 360 -26.88 -3.83 -1.46
N THR A 361 -26.15 -4.21 -2.50
CA THR A 361 -25.20 -5.32 -2.46
C THR A 361 -23.84 -4.85 -2.97
N ILE A 362 -22.76 -5.23 -2.27
CA ILE A 362 -21.40 -5.05 -2.76
C ILE A 362 -21.09 -6.24 -3.68
N SER A 363 -20.98 -5.96 -4.97
CA SER A 363 -20.72 -7.00 -5.98
C SER A 363 -19.22 -7.24 -6.21
N ARG A 364 -18.41 -6.21 -6.04
CA ARG A 364 -16.96 -6.24 -6.30
C ARG A 364 -16.25 -5.27 -5.38
N VAL A 365 -15.06 -5.64 -4.93
CA VAL A 365 -14.13 -4.78 -4.21
C VAL A 365 -12.81 -4.74 -4.98
N ARG A 366 -12.31 -3.55 -5.27
CA ARG A 366 -10.98 -3.34 -5.85
C ARG A 366 -10.05 -2.79 -4.80
N ARG A 367 -8.96 -3.48 -4.54
CA ARG A 367 -7.87 -3.08 -3.64
C ARG A 367 -6.59 -2.96 -4.46
N GLY A 368 -6.11 -1.73 -4.65
CA GLY A 368 -5.05 -1.48 -5.61
C GLY A 368 -5.46 -1.95 -7.01
N ASP A 369 -4.71 -2.89 -7.59
CA ASP A 369 -4.99 -3.46 -8.91
C ASP A 369 -5.71 -4.81 -8.88
N VAL A 370 -6.06 -5.31 -7.69
CA VAL A 370 -6.74 -6.61 -7.53
C VAL A 370 -8.24 -6.41 -7.38
N ASP A 371 -9.02 -7.07 -8.25
CA ASP A 371 -10.47 -7.16 -8.13
C ASP A 371 -10.87 -8.43 -7.36
N MET A 372 -11.69 -8.27 -6.34
CA MET A 372 -12.21 -9.34 -5.49
C MET A 372 -13.75 -9.35 -5.52
N VAL A 373 -14.35 -10.54 -5.42
CA VAL A 373 -15.80 -10.66 -5.26
C VAL A 373 -16.21 -10.12 -3.88
N GLY A 374 -17.30 -9.36 -3.82
CA GLY A 374 -17.83 -8.79 -2.58
C GLY A 374 -18.53 -9.85 -1.71
N THR A 375 -17.77 -10.84 -1.19
CA THR A 375 -18.28 -11.87 -0.29
C THR A 375 -18.52 -11.32 1.12
N PRO A 376 -19.48 -11.87 1.91
CA PRO A 376 -19.76 -11.41 3.27
C PRO A 376 -18.53 -11.40 4.19
N ASN A 377 -17.63 -12.36 4.03
CA ASN A 377 -16.44 -12.52 4.87
C ASN A 377 -15.27 -11.63 4.47
N LEU A 378 -15.39 -10.88 3.37
CA LEU A 378 -14.32 -9.98 2.91
C LEU A 378 -14.20 -8.77 3.83
N VAL A 379 -13.03 -8.59 4.44
CA VAL A 379 -12.72 -7.44 5.28
C VAL A 379 -12.39 -6.23 4.40
N LEU A 380 -13.13 -5.13 4.59
CA LEU A 380 -12.88 -3.87 3.89
C LEU A 380 -11.70 -3.11 4.50
N GLN A 381 -10.94 -2.46 3.64
CA GLN A 381 -9.84 -1.58 4.01
C GLN A 381 -10.11 -0.15 3.54
N GLN A 382 -9.52 0.80 4.24
CA GLN A 382 -9.56 2.18 3.79
C GLN A 382 -8.82 2.30 2.45
N GLY A 383 -9.45 2.94 1.46
CA GLY A 383 -8.93 3.01 0.09
C GLY A 383 -9.49 1.95 -0.86
N ASP A 384 -10.19 0.92 -0.35
CA ASP A 384 -10.89 -0.01 -1.23
C ASP A 384 -11.95 0.71 -2.07
N ARG A 385 -12.05 0.32 -3.33
CA ARG A 385 -13.14 0.77 -4.22
C ARG A 385 -14.19 -0.31 -4.30
N VAL A 386 -15.33 -0.08 -3.65
CA VAL A 386 -16.46 -1.01 -3.66
C VAL A 386 -17.40 -0.67 -4.83
N ARG A 387 -17.83 -1.69 -5.56
CA ARG A 387 -18.92 -1.56 -6.53
C ARG A 387 -20.22 -1.96 -5.85
N VAL A 388 -21.00 -0.96 -5.48
CA VAL A 388 -22.30 -1.14 -4.82
C VAL A 388 -23.40 -1.11 -5.88
N VAL A 389 -24.32 -2.07 -5.81
CA VAL A 389 -25.54 -2.14 -6.60
C VAL A 389 -26.71 -1.96 -5.64
N GLY A 390 -27.58 -1.01 -5.89
CA GLY A 390 -28.69 -0.71 -4.99
C GLY A 390 -29.72 0.26 -5.60
N PRO A 391 -30.75 0.62 -4.85
CA PRO A 391 -31.83 1.50 -5.32
C PRO A 391 -31.27 2.87 -5.75
N THR A 392 -31.68 3.33 -6.94
CA THR A 392 -31.18 4.59 -7.53
C THR A 392 -31.35 5.77 -6.57
N GLY A 393 -32.48 5.86 -5.88
CA GLY A 393 -32.76 6.96 -4.93
C GLY A 393 -31.88 6.99 -3.68
N ARG A 394 -31.25 5.86 -3.32
CA ARG A 394 -30.42 5.75 -2.10
C ARG A 394 -28.92 5.83 -2.36
N MET A 395 -28.49 5.96 -3.62
CA MET A 395 -27.06 5.97 -3.98
C MET A 395 -26.28 7.10 -3.31
N LYS A 396 -26.88 8.26 -3.10
CA LYS A 396 -26.25 9.38 -2.39
C LYS A 396 -26.01 9.06 -0.90
N GLU A 397 -26.98 8.46 -0.25
CA GLU A 397 -26.90 8.01 1.14
C GLU A 397 -25.79 6.96 1.31
N ILE A 398 -25.77 5.98 0.41
CA ILE A 398 -24.75 4.94 0.37
C ILE A 398 -23.34 5.54 0.17
N SER A 399 -23.17 6.48 -0.78
CA SER A 399 -21.88 7.16 -0.97
C SER A 399 -21.43 7.91 0.29
N THR A 400 -22.35 8.59 0.97
CA THR A 400 -22.05 9.29 2.23
C THR A 400 -21.64 8.32 3.34
N TYR A 401 -22.30 7.15 3.42
CA TYR A 401 -21.96 6.11 4.40
C TYR A 401 -20.53 5.58 4.24
N PHE A 402 -20.07 5.39 3.00
CA PHE A 402 -18.69 4.97 2.72
C PHE A 402 -17.67 6.11 2.79
N GLY A 403 -18.14 7.35 2.83
CA GLY A 403 -17.33 8.56 2.86
C GLY A 403 -16.98 9.10 1.47
N ASP A 404 -16.77 8.26 0.48
CA ASP A 404 -16.48 8.55 -0.96
C ASP A 404 -15.62 9.81 -1.19
N SER A 405 -14.57 9.97 -0.38
CA SER A 405 -13.72 11.16 -0.38
C SER A 405 -12.25 10.78 -0.56
N SER A 406 -11.61 11.38 -1.55
CA SER A 406 -10.16 11.24 -1.74
C SER A 406 -9.35 11.90 -0.62
N ARG A 407 -9.89 12.94 0.04
CA ARG A 407 -9.23 13.60 1.18
C ARG A 407 -9.16 12.71 2.42
N GLY A 408 -10.14 11.87 2.66
CA GLY A 408 -10.12 10.90 3.77
C GLY A 408 -9.05 9.82 3.61
N LEU A 409 -8.55 9.61 2.39
CA LEU A 409 -7.53 8.61 2.09
C LEU A 409 -6.10 9.09 2.34
N SER A 410 -5.87 10.36 2.51
CA SER A 410 -4.53 10.92 2.79
C SER A 410 -4.25 11.07 4.29
N SER A 411 -5.22 10.81 5.17
CA SER A 411 -5.04 10.94 6.61
C SER A 411 -4.50 9.64 7.21
N ILE A 412 -3.22 9.66 7.56
CA ILE A 412 -2.60 8.63 8.40
C ILE A 412 -3.05 8.86 9.85
N ASN A 413 -3.41 7.80 10.56
CA ASN A 413 -3.65 7.92 12.00
C ASN A 413 -2.30 8.11 12.74
N PRO A 414 -1.99 9.32 13.23
CA PRO A 414 -0.65 9.59 13.80
C PRO A 414 -0.41 8.79 15.08
N VAL A 415 -1.47 8.43 15.81
CA VAL A 415 -1.37 7.61 17.03
C VAL A 415 -1.00 6.18 16.68
N ALA A 416 -1.65 5.58 15.68
CA ALA A 416 -1.32 4.22 15.24
C ALA A 416 0.11 4.17 14.67
N LEU A 417 0.51 5.17 13.89
CA LEU A 417 1.86 5.28 13.36
C LEU A 417 2.90 5.40 14.50
N GLY A 418 2.73 6.38 15.39
CA GLY A 418 3.70 6.67 16.45
C GLY A 418 3.83 5.52 17.45
N LEU A 419 2.71 4.99 17.96
CA LEU A 419 2.74 3.86 18.90
C LEU A 419 3.22 2.57 18.23
N GLY A 420 2.82 2.32 16.97
CA GLY A 420 3.26 1.16 16.24
C GLY A 420 4.76 1.16 15.99
N MET A 421 5.33 2.29 15.58
CA MET A 421 6.77 2.43 15.41
C MET A 421 7.52 2.32 16.74
N ALA A 422 7.04 2.98 17.80
CA ALA A 422 7.67 2.91 19.11
C ALA A 422 7.71 1.47 19.64
N LEU A 423 6.60 0.74 19.53
CA LEU A 423 6.53 -0.67 19.89
C LEU A 423 7.46 -1.52 19.02
N GLY A 424 7.50 -1.24 17.71
CA GLY A 424 8.37 -1.95 16.78
C GLY A 424 9.85 -1.74 17.07
N ILE A 425 10.27 -0.51 17.36
CA ILE A 425 11.65 -0.19 17.76
C ILE A 425 11.96 -0.89 19.09
N PHE A 426 11.07 -0.81 20.06
CA PHE A 426 11.25 -1.45 21.36
C PHE A 426 11.46 -2.97 21.22
N ILE A 427 10.61 -3.66 20.46
CA ILE A 427 10.74 -5.10 20.19
C ILE A 427 12.03 -5.39 19.41
N GLY A 428 12.36 -4.53 18.43
CA GLY A 428 13.55 -4.68 17.58
C GLY A 428 14.86 -4.57 18.34
N GLU A 429 14.94 -3.62 19.27
CA GLU A 429 16.13 -3.37 20.10
C GLU A 429 16.19 -4.26 21.35
N TRP A 430 15.15 -5.05 21.62
CA TRP A 430 15.16 -5.98 22.74
C TRP A 430 16.29 -7.00 22.56
N LYS A 431 17.17 -7.04 23.55
CA LYS A 431 18.34 -7.92 23.54
C LYS A 431 17.99 -9.27 24.17
N PHE A 432 18.10 -10.31 23.38
CA PHE A 432 17.97 -11.69 23.84
C PHE A 432 19.36 -12.24 24.14
N LEU A 433 19.51 -12.92 25.27
CA LEU A 433 20.74 -13.64 25.60
C LEU A 433 20.69 -15.00 24.88
N THR A 434 21.68 -15.27 24.02
CA THR A 434 21.79 -16.56 23.37
C THR A 434 22.42 -17.59 24.33
N PRO A 435 22.20 -18.90 24.12
CA PRO A 435 22.84 -19.95 24.93
C PRO A 435 24.38 -19.90 24.93
N THR A 436 24.97 -19.23 23.95
CA THR A 436 26.41 -19.00 23.82
C THR A 436 26.92 -17.77 24.56
N GLY A 437 26.04 -17.06 25.31
CA GLY A 437 26.39 -15.83 26.06
C GLY A 437 26.45 -14.56 25.19
N ALA A 438 26.21 -14.64 23.88
CA ALA A 438 26.14 -13.49 23.02
C ALA A 438 24.75 -12.83 23.10
N THR A 439 24.67 -11.49 23.03
CA THR A 439 23.40 -10.75 22.94
C THR A 439 22.98 -10.66 21.49
N PHE A 440 21.71 -10.96 21.20
CA PHE A 440 21.11 -10.85 19.88
C PHE A 440 19.91 -9.91 19.94
N SER A 441 19.80 -9.02 18.98
CA SER A 441 18.58 -8.22 18.72
C SER A 441 18.20 -8.33 17.25
N ILE A 442 16.89 -8.32 16.95
CA ILE A 442 16.43 -8.39 15.56
C ILE A 442 16.59 -7.06 14.80
N GLY A 443 16.87 -5.99 15.54
CA GLY A 443 17.04 -4.63 15.01
C GLY A 443 15.72 -3.88 14.79
N SER A 444 15.80 -2.56 14.86
CA SER A 444 14.65 -1.65 14.75
C SER A 444 13.82 -1.83 13.47
N ALA A 445 14.49 -2.10 12.34
CA ALA A 445 13.84 -2.32 11.05
C ALA A 445 12.96 -3.59 11.03
N ALA A 446 13.47 -4.70 11.57
CA ALA A 446 12.71 -5.95 11.61
C ALA A 446 11.57 -5.86 12.64
N GLY A 447 11.82 -5.23 13.79
CA GLY A 447 10.81 -5.02 14.83
C GLY A 447 9.64 -4.18 14.32
N THR A 448 9.91 -3.07 13.65
CA THR A 448 8.86 -2.20 13.07
C THR A 448 8.11 -2.88 11.93
N LEU A 449 8.78 -3.69 11.10
CA LEU A 449 8.14 -4.51 10.08
C LEU A 449 7.15 -5.51 10.70
N LEU A 450 7.57 -6.25 11.73
CA LEU A 450 6.73 -7.24 12.41
C LEU A 450 5.49 -6.61 13.04
N VAL A 451 5.65 -5.50 13.76
CA VAL A 451 4.52 -4.77 14.35
C VAL A 451 3.61 -4.22 13.26
N GLY A 452 4.19 -3.71 12.16
CA GLY A 452 3.43 -3.26 11.00
C GLY A 452 2.59 -4.39 10.38
N LEU A 453 3.14 -5.59 10.21
CA LEU A 453 2.41 -6.77 9.71
C LEU A 453 1.21 -7.12 10.60
N ILE A 454 1.41 -7.07 11.93
CA ILE A 454 0.35 -7.34 12.91
C ILE A 454 -0.73 -6.25 12.83
N PHE A 455 -0.35 -4.98 12.81
CA PHE A 455 -1.28 -3.85 12.71
C PHE A 455 -2.08 -3.90 11.41
N GLY A 456 -1.42 -4.20 10.29
CA GLY A 456 -2.08 -4.38 8.99
C GLY A 456 -3.04 -5.56 8.99
N ARG A 457 -2.68 -6.68 9.64
CA ARG A 457 -3.55 -7.86 9.76
C ARG A 457 -4.79 -7.60 10.60
N ILE A 458 -4.64 -6.92 11.73
CA ILE A 458 -5.74 -6.63 12.66
C ILE A 458 -6.65 -5.54 12.07
N GLY A 459 -6.07 -4.54 11.38
CA GLY A 459 -6.80 -3.45 10.74
C GLY A 459 -7.45 -2.47 11.70
N ARG A 460 -7.84 -2.93 12.91
CA ARG A 460 -8.50 -2.13 13.95
C ARG A 460 -8.31 -2.74 15.34
N ILE A 461 -8.00 -1.91 16.32
CA ILE A 461 -7.96 -2.28 17.74
C ILE A 461 -8.97 -1.40 18.49
N GLY A 462 -10.15 -1.95 18.81
CA GLY A 462 -11.22 -1.20 19.45
C GLY A 462 -11.68 0.00 18.62
N LYS A 463 -11.46 1.22 19.13
CA LYS A 463 -11.78 2.47 18.42
C LYS A 463 -10.65 2.94 17.48
N PHE A 464 -9.45 2.40 17.57
CA PHE A 464 -8.30 2.81 16.80
C PHE A 464 -8.20 2.02 15.48
N VAL A 465 -8.11 2.73 14.36
CA VAL A 465 -7.81 2.14 13.05
C VAL A 465 -6.29 2.03 12.94
N THR A 466 -5.80 0.81 12.77
CA THR A 466 -4.36 0.49 12.62
C THR A 466 -3.97 0.34 11.15
N ALA A 467 -4.97 0.09 10.27
CA ALA A 467 -4.75 0.05 8.84
C ALA A 467 -4.44 1.45 8.30
N MET A 468 -3.52 1.52 7.34
CA MET A 468 -3.21 2.74 6.60
C MET A 468 -3.77 2.64 5.19
N PRO A 469 -4.27 3.76 4.60
CA PRO A 469 -4.70 3.77 3.22
C PRO A 469 -3.53 3.43 2.29
N PHE A 470 -3.77 2.63 1.27
CA PHE A 470 -2.74 2.27 0.28
C PHE A 470 -2.07 3.51 -0.35
N THR A 471 -2.86 4.56 -0.61
CA THR A 471 -2.38 5.84 -1.17
C THR A 471 -1.50 6.66 -0.22
N ALA A 472 -1.52 6.36 1.07
CA ALA A 472 -0.70 7.06 2.06
C ALA A 472 0.61 6.31 2.36
N THR A 473 0.71 5.05 1.93
CA THR A 473 1.90 4.18 2.12
C THR A 473 2.68 3.95 0.83
N ALA A 474 2.11 4.27 -0.32
CA ALA A 474 2.76 4.26 -1.65
C ALA A 474 3.43 5.60 -1.92
#